data_12856f5b5f88a708002bfab0b7093f89
#
_entry.id   12856f5b5f88a708002bfab0b7093f89
#
_cell.length_a   1.000
_cell.length_b   1.000
_cell.length_c   1.000
_cell.angle_alpha   90.00
_cell.angle_beta   90.00
_cell.angle_gamma   90.00
#
_symmetry.space_group_name_H-M   'P 1'
#
loop_
_entity.id
_entity.type
_entity.pdbx_description
1 polymer ?
#
loop_
_entity_poly.entity_id
_entity_poly.type
_entity_poly.pdbx_seq_one_letter_code
_entity_poly.pdbx_strand_id
1 'polypeptide(L)'
;PPLQNSDADFIVHASGVRQRHVIEREGILDPARMAPRIAPRPDEALSLQAEFGLAAARKALANAGVEPADVDMVICSSSHLQRPYPAIAIEMQQALGTRGAGFDMGLGCSSAAAALHVAVNLVRTGAQKRVLVVVPEIITGHLNFRDRQTHFIFGDAAVAMVVEAIGEDETRPGRLEVLDTRTWTQMSSNIRTNLGYLTRTGLDNPWVIDLEGHMIRQVGNKVFKEVTIAGHRFIVDFLAEHGLTPEAIRRFWLHQANARMNAMILKLSFGHEVGHDRAPMVLGRLGNTAGAGAVVALSENHADMKKGDFGLLCAFGAGYSIGGALLRMM
;
A
#
# COMPACT_ATOMS: atom_id res chain seq x y z
N PRO A 1 -31.17 -4.62 -1.79
CA PRO A 1 -31.59 -3.55 -2.69
C PRO A 1 -31.18 -3.89 -4.13
N PRO A 2 -31.92 -3.44 -5.17
CA PRO A 2 -31.53 -3.67 -6.55
C PRO A 2 -30.16 -3.05 -6.82
N LEU A 3 -29.34 -3.72 -7.65
CA LEU A 3 -28.04 -3.21 -8.07
C LEU A 3 -28.24 -1.92 -8.88
N GLN A 4 -27.52 -0.87 -8.50
CA GLN A 4 -27.53 0.38 -9.25
C GLN A 4 -26.39 0.35 -10.27
N ASN A 5 -26.69 0.69 -11.52
CA ASN A 5 -25.69 0.76 -12.57
C ASN A 5 -24.63 1.85 -12.26
N SER A 6 -23.39 1.52 -12.52
CA SER A 6 -22.27 2.45 -12.55
C SER A 6 -21.68 2.42 -13.94
N ASP A 7 -21.77 3.53 -14.66
CA ASP A 7 -21.10 3.68 -15.96
C ASP A 7 -19.68 4.18 -15.81
N ALA A 8 -18.92 4.16 -16.90
CA ALA A 8 -17.53 4.56 -16.93
C ALA A 8 -17.35 6.06 -16.56
N ASP A 9 -18.25 6.91 -17.01
CA ASP A 9 -18.18 8.36 -16.76
C ASP A 9 -18.39 8.66 -15.27
N PHE A 10 -19.37 7.98 -14.64
CA PHE A 10 -19.57 8.06 -13.19
C PHE A 10 -18.31 7.62 -12.43
N ILE A 11 -17.70 6.50 -12.80
CA ILE A 11 -16.49 5.97 -12.13
C ILE A 11 -15.34 6.95 -12.22
N VAL A 12 -15.05 7.43 -13.44
CA VAL A 12 -13.97 8.41 -13.66
C VAL A 12 -14.22 9.70 -12.89
N HIS A 13 -15.47 10.21 -12.92
CA HIS A 13 -15.82 11.43 -12.19
C HIS A 13 -15.72 11.26 -10.66
N ALA A 14 -16.15 10.12 -10.14
CA ALA A 14 -16.17 9.87 -8.69
C ALA A 14 -14.79 9.58 -8.10
N SER A 15 -13.89 8.91 -8.85
CA SER A 15 -12.62 8.39 -8.32
C SER A 15 -11.37 8.83 -9.08
N GLY A 16 -11.47 9.09 -10.38
CA GLY A 16 -10.34 9.25 -11.29
C GLY A 16 -9.85 7.92 -11.91
N VAL A 17 -10.44 6.78 -11.54
CA VAL A 17 -10.04 5.45 -12.06
C VAL A 17 -10.61 5.24 -13.45
N ARG A 18 -9.76 4.87 -14.41
CA ARG A 18 -10.13 4.52 -15.80
C ARG A 18 -10.01 3.03 -16.06
N GLN A 19 -9.03 2.40 -15.46
CA GLN A 19 -8.79 0.96 -15.51
C GLN A 19 -8.11 0.50 -14.22
N ARG A 20 -8.07 -0.82 -14.01
CA ARG A 20 -7.36 -1.45 -12.90
C ARG A 20 -6.97 -2.88 -13.25
N HIS A 21 -6.02 -3.43 -12.54
CA HIS A 21 -5.67 -4.84 -12.59
C HIS A 21 -6.39 -5.58 -11.46
N VAL A 22 -6.81 -6.79 -11.74
CA VAL A 22 -7.51 -7.68 -10.79
C VAL A 22 -6.92 -9.07 -10.90
N ILE A 23 -6.86 -9.80 -9.80
CA ILE A 23 -6.27 -11.13 -9.75
C ILE A 23 -7.08 -12.17 -10.55
N GLU A 24 -8.38 -11.99 -10.63
CA GLU A 24 -9.29 -12.84 -11.40
C GLU A 24 -10.43 -11.98 -11.95
N ARG A 25 -10.64 -12.06 -13.27
CA ARG A 25 -11.57 -11.18 -13.99
C ARG A 25 -12.93 -11.79 -14.26
N GLU A 26 -12.96 -13.07 -14.63
CA GLU A 26 -14.18 -13.71 -15.16
C GLU A 26 -15.29 -13.79 -14.12
N GLY A 27 -14.94 -14.20 -12.89
CA GLY A 27 -15.91 -14.27 -11.80
C GLY A 27 -16.38 -12.90 -11.33
N ILE A 28 -15.52 -11.87 -11.40
CA ILE A 28 -15.89 -10.50 -11.08
C ILE A 28 -16.90 -9.94 -12.09
N LEU A 29 -16.70 -10.22 -13.38
CA LEU A 29 -17.56 -9.72 -14.47
C LEU A 29 -18.83 -10.57 -14.69
N ASP A 30 -18.94 -11.74 -14.07
CA ASP A 30 -20.15 -12.57 -14.10
C ASP A 30 -21.24 -11.92 -13.23
N PRO A 31 -22.36 -11.41 -13.81
CA PRO A 31 -23.41 -10.72 -13.05
C PRO A 31 -24.10 -11.59 -12.00
N ALA A 32 -24.07 -12.92 -12.19
CA ALA A 32 -24.67 -13.85 -11.24
C ALA A 32 -23.77 -14.08 -10.03
N ARG A 33 -22.45 -13.88 -10.19
CA ARG A 33 -21.44 -14.11 -9.16
C ARG A 33 -20.93 -12.82 -8.51
N MET A 34 -20.37 -11.92 -9.31
CA MET A 34 -19.75 -10.65 -8.86
C MET A 34 -18.69 -10.86 -7.74
N ALA A 35 -17.88 -11.89 -7.90
CA ALA A 35 -16.79 -12.23 -6.98
C ALA A 35 -15.71 -13.04 -7.72
N PRO A 36 -14.43 -12.90 -7.39
CA PRO A 36 -13.37 -13.63 -8.06
C PRO A 36 -13.49 -15.15 -7.85
N ARG A 37 -13.04 -15.91 -8.84
CA ARG A 37 -12.94 -17.38 -8.78
C ARG A 37 -11.53 -17.78 -8.37
N ILE A 38 -11.24 -17.67 -7.09
CA ILE A 38 -9.94 -18.08 -6.54
C ILE A 38 -10.02 -19.57 -6.20
N ALA A 39 -9.29 -20.39 -6.94
CA ALA A 39 -9.22 -21.82 -6.69
C ALA A 39 -8.47 -22.12 -5.37
N PRO A 40 -8.93 -23.09 -4.57
CA PRO A 40 -8.15 -23.61 -3.47
C PRO A 40 -6.78 -24.12 -3.94
N ARG A 41 -5.76 -23.91 -3.13
CA ARG A 41 -4.40 -24.38 -3.39
C ARG A 41 -4.04 -25.47 -2.37
N PRO A 42 -3.26 -26.49 -2.76
CA PRO A 42 -2.73 -27.44 -1.80
C PRO A 42 -1.77 -26.75 -0.82
N ASP A 43 -1.68 -27.28 0.40
CA ASP A 43 -0.89 -26.66 1.47
C ASP A 43 0.61 -26.54 1.15
N GLU A 44 1.11 -27.41 0.27
CA GLU A 44 2.50 -27.42 -0.21
C GLU A 44 2.79 -26.35 -1.27
N ALA A 45 1.74 -25.80 -1.90
CA ALA A 45 1.88 -24.74 -2.89
C ALA A 45 2.00 -23.37 -2.20
N LEU A 46 2.75 -22.48 -2.86
CA LEU A 46 2.81 -21.09 -2.41
C LEU A 46 1.40 -20.48 -2.33
N SER A 47 1.16 -19.71 -1.29
CA SER A 47 -0.05 -18.89 -1.22
C SER A 47 -0.11 -17.91 -2.40
N LEU A 48 -1.32 -17.53 -2.80
CA LEU A 48 -1.52 -16.57 -3.88
C LEU A 48 -0.81 -15.23 -3.60
N GLN A 49 -0.84 -14.80 -2.35
CA GLN A 49 -0.21 -13.57 -1.90
C GLN A 49 1.32 -13.65 -1.93
N ALA A 50 1.90 -14.80 -1.54
CA ALA A 50 3.34 -15.03 -1.65
C ALA A 50 3.80 -15.06 -3.10
N GLU A 51 3.12 -15.80 -3.98
CA GLU A 51 3.44 -15.85 -5.40
C GLU A 51 3.41 -14.46 -6.06
N PHE A 52 2.36 -13.68 -5.76
CA PHE A 52 2.20 -12.34 -6.28
C PHE A 52 3.30 -11.40 -5.78
N GLY A 53 3.66 -11.48 -4.50
CA GLY A 53 4.75 -10.69 -3.89
C GLY A 53 6.13 -11.07 -4.39
N LEU A 54 6.39 -12.35 -4.65
CA LEU A 54 7.69 -12.84 -5.15
C LEU A 54 8.09 -12.22 -6.49
N ALA A 55 7.14 -11.94 -7.36
CA ALA A 55 7.42 -11.26 -8.64
C ALA A 55 8.00 -9.85 -8.41
N ALA A 56 7.46 -9.10 -7.46
CA ALA A 56 7.97 -7.79 -7.08
C ALA A 56 9.31 -7.89 -6.32
N ALA A 57 9.42 -8.85 -5.40
CA ALA A 57 10.62 -9.10 -4.62
C ALA A 57 11.85 -9.36 -5.50
N ARG A 58 11.72 -10.27 -6.48
CA ARG A 58 12.81 -10.58 -7.43
C ARG A 58 13.24 -9.35 -8.23
N LYS A 59 12.29 -8.51 -8.67
CA LYS A 59 12.61 -7.25 -9.37
C LYS A 59 13.34 -6.26 -8.46
N ALA A 60 12.90 -6.12 -7.21
CA ALA A 60 13.53 -5.21 -6.26
C ALA A 60 14.97 -5.65 -5.94
N LEU A 61 15.21 -6.94 -5.71
CA LEU A 61 16.53 -7.50 -5.48
C LEU A 61 17.45 -7.28 -6.68
N ALA A 62 16.96 -7.59 -7.89
CA ALA A 62 17.72 -7.37 -9.13
C ALA A 62 18.07 -5.89 -9.33
N ASN A 63 17.11 -4.98 -9.11
CA ASN A 63 17.34 -3.54 -9.21
C ASN A 63 18.33 -3.03 -8.15
N ALA A 64 18.33 -3.63 -6.98
CA ALA A 64 19.26 -3.30 -5.90
C ALA A 64 20.66 -3.88 -6.13
N GLY A 65 20.80 -4.89 -7.00
CA GLY A 65 22.03 -5.67 -7.14
C GLY A 65 22.33 -6.51 -5.90
N VAL A 66 21.27 -7.02 -5.23
CA VAL A 66 21.34 -7.77 -3.96
C VAL A 66 20.97 -9.22 -4.22
N GLU A 67 21.84 -10.13 -3.79
CA GLU A 67 21.54 -11.56 -3.83
C GLU A 67 20.56 -11.93 -2.70
N PRO A 68 19.60 -12.83 -2.94
CA PRO A 68 18.65 -13.24 -1.92
C PRO A 68 19.30 -13.73 -0.62
N ALA A 69 20.44 -14.42 -0.72
CA ALA A 69 21.19 -14.93 0.44
C ALA A 69 21.77 -13.82 1.35
N ASP A 70 21.83 -12.57 0.85
CA ASP A 70 22.32 -11.40 1.60
C ASP A 70 21.19 -10.64 2.30
N VAL A 71 19.96 -11.09 2.20
CA VAL A 71 18.81 -10.53 2.91
C VAL A 71 18.68 -11.16 4.30
N ASP A 72 18.72 -10.33 5.33
CA ASP A 72 18.65 -10.78 6.73
C ASP A 72 17.21 -10.92 7.23
N MET A 73 16.27 -10.20 6.60
CA MET A 73 14.86 -10.22 7.01
C MET A 73 13.93 -9.95 5.83
N VAL A 74 12.80 -10.66 5.82
CA VAL A 74 11.68 -10.41 4.91
C VAL A 74 10.48 -9.93 5.73
N ILE A 75 9.94 -8.76 5.39
CA ILE A 75 8.69 -8.23 5.94
C ILE A 75 7.63 -8.26 4.84
N CYS A 76 6.59 -9.07 5.02
CA CYS A 76 5.41 -8.98 4.18
C CYS A 76 4.41 -8.03 4.83
N SER A 77 4.05 -6.96 4.13
CA SER A 77 3.11 -5.97 4.65
C SER A 77 1.95 -5.77 3.68
N SER A 78 0.73 -5.89 4.19
CA SER A 78 -0.47 -5.77 3.35
C SER A 78 -1.61 -5.13 4.13
N SER A 79 -2.58 -4.58 3.43
CA SER A 79 -3.83 -4.11 4.03
C SER A 79 -4.64 -5.26 4.65
N HIS A 80 -4.44 -6.47 4.15
CA HIS A 80 -5.00 -7.72 4.66
C HIS A 80 -4.04 -8.88 4.33
N LEU A 81 -3.99 -9.87 5.17
CA LEU A 81 -3.18 -11.07 4.98
C LEU A 81 -4.08 -12.25 4.64
N GLN A 82 -3.63 -13.10 3.73
CA GLN A 82 -4.40 -14.25 3.26
C GLN A 82 -4.72 -15.23 4.40
N ARG A 83 -3.81 -15.34 5.38
CA ARG A 83 -3.98 -16.19 6.57
C ARG A 83 -3.13 -15.67 7.73
N PRO A 84 -3.44 -16.07 8.98
CA PRO A 84 -2.67 -15.64 10.14
C PRO A 84 -1.33 -16.39 10.29
N TYR A 85 -1.24 -17.67 9.89
CA TYR A 85 -0.01 -18.50 9.95
C TYR A 85 -0.10 -19.69 9.01
N PRO A 86 1.05 -20.24 8.53
CA PRO A 86 2.37 -19.61 8.62
C PRO A 86 2.38 -18.26 7.91
N ALA A 87 3.28 -17.35 8.34
CA ALA A 87 3.39 -16.01 7.75
C ALA A 87 3.72 -16.09 6.26
N ILE A 88 3.14 -15.18 5.46
CA ILE A 88 3.40 -15.05 4.03
C ILE A 88 4.89 -14.72 3.78
N ALA A 89 5.49 -13.92 4.66
CA ALA A 89 6.92 -13.62 4.62
C ALA A 89 7.81 -14.87 4.69
N ILE A 90 7.42 -15.89 5.48
CA ILE A 90 8.19 -17.14 5.62
C ILE A 90 8.14 -17.96 4.31
N GLU A 91 6.99 -17.99 3.63
CA GLU A 91 6.90 -18.61 2.30
C GLU A 91 7.80 -17.91 1.29
N MET A 92 7.77 -16.56 1.28
CA MET A 92 8.64 -15.78 0.40
C MET A 92 10.12 -16.00 0.73
N GLN A 93 10.47 -16.05 2.00
CA GLN A 93 11.82 -16.33 2.48
C GLN A 93 12.32 -17.68 1.93
N GLN A 94 11.54 -18.74 2.09
CA GLN A 94 11.87 -20.05 1.56
C GLN A 94 12.01 -20.05 0.03
N ALA A 95 11.07 -19.44 -0.68
CA ALA A 95 11.04 -19.42 -2.14
C ALA A 95 12.16 -18.57 -2.78
N LEU A 96 12.68 -17.59 -2.05
CA LEU A 96 13.82 -16.75 -2.47
C LEU A 96 15.16 -17.34 -2.04
N GLY A 97 15.20 -18.19 -1.02
CA GLY A 97 16.44 -18.67 -0.41
C GLY A 97 17.12 -17.60 0.46
N THR A 98 16.35 -16.67 1.03
CA THR A 98 16.89 -15.66 1.95
C THR A 98 17.21 -16.29 3.30
N ARG A 99 18.11 -15.66 4.04
CA ARG A 99 18.50 -16.08 5.42
C ARG A 99 17.78 -15.21 6.44
N GLY A 100 17.87 -15.59 7.70
CA GLY A 100 17.35 -14.80 8.82
C GLY A 100 15.88 -15.04 9.11
N ALA A 101 15.11 -14.00 9.38
CA ALA A 101 13.72 -14.08 9.85
C ALA A 101 12.72 -13.50 8.83
N GLY A 102 11.46 -13.92 8.95
CA GLY A 102 10.34 -13.35 8.20
C GLY A 102 9.11 -13.20 9.08
N PHE A 103 8.39 -12.08 8.94
CA PHE A 103 7.12 -11.88 9.61
C PHE A 103 6.18 -11.00 8.77
N ASP A 104 4.88 -11.15 9.07
CA ASP A 104 3.83 -10.36 8.43
C ASP A 104 3.39 -9.21 9.33
N MET A 105 3.00 -8.09 8.71
CA MET A 105 2.40 -6.97 9.39
C MET A 105 1.32 -6.30 8.54
N GLY A 106 0.42 -5.56 9.18
CA GLY A 106 -0.64 -4.86 8.48
C GLY A 106 -1.02 -3.55 9.16
N LEU A 107 -1.18 -2.51 8.35
CA LEU A 107 -1.69 -1.21 8.80
C LEU A 107 -2.57 -0.56 7.72
N GLY A 108 -3.54 -1.33 7.18
CA GLY A 108 -4.41 -0.87 6.11
C GLY A 108 -3.63 -0.33 4.91
N CYS A 109 -4.11 0.74 4.30
CA CYS A 109 -3.46 1.33 3.12
C CYS A 109 -2.10 2.01 3.40
N SER A 110 -1.72 2.21 4.67
CA SER A 110 -0.39 2.71 5.05
C SER A 110 0.65 1.60 5.32
N SER A 111 0.30 0.33 5.05
CA SER A 111 1.14 -0.85 5.30
C SER A 111 2.55 -0.72 4.74
N ALA A 112 2.73 -0.24 3.50
CA ALA A 112 4.05 -0.06 2.90
C ALA A 112 4.92 0.96 3.66
N ALA A 113 4.35 2.11 4.02
CA ALA A 113 5.07 3.14 4.77
C ALA A 113 5.39 2.71 6.20
N ALA A 114 4.47 1.96 6.84
CA ALA A 114 4.70 1.39 8.16
C ALA A 114 5.80 0.31 8.14
N ALA A 115 5.81 -0.55 7.13
CA ALA A 115 6.87 -1.56 6.96
C ALA A 115 8.23 -0.91 6.65
N LEU A 116 8.24 0.15 5.85
CA LEU A 116 9.45 0.94 5.62
C LEU A 116 9.95 1.56 6.93
N HIS A 117 9.06 2.11 7.77
CA HIS A 117 9.43 2.62 9.10
C HIS A 117 10.07 1.54 9.97
N VAL A 118 9.51 0.34 10.03
CA VAL A 118 10.08 -0.79 10.78
C VAL A 118 11.43 -1.19 10.21
N ALA A 119 11.53 -1.38 8.88
CA ALA A 119 12.76 -1.79 8.21
C ALA A 119 13.91 -0.79 8.43
N VAL A 120 13.62 0.52 8.29
CA VAL A 120 14.62 1.59 8.51
C VAL A 120 15.13 1.57 9.95
N ASN A 121 14.25 1.39 10.94
CA ASN A 121 14.69 1.36 12.34
C ASN A 121 15.49 0.09 12.67
N LEU A 122 15.15 -1.06 12.08
CA LEU A 122 15.95 -2.28 12.23
C LEU A 122 17.37 -2.12 11.64
N VAL A 123 17.47 -1.46 10.49
CA VAL A 123 18.76 -1.19 9.85
C VAL A 123 19.56 -0.12 10.62
N ARG A 124 18.92 0.97 11.03
CA ARG A 124 19.58 2.05 11.81
C ARG A 124 20.14 1.58 13.15
N THR A 125 19.45 0.67 13.82
CA THR A 125 19.91 0.10 15.10
C THR A 125 20.97 -0.99 14.92
N GLY A 126 21.27 -1.39 13.68
CA GLY A 126 22.19 -2.50 13.39
C GLY A 126 21.61 -3.89 13.70
N ALA A 127 20.30 -3.97 14.04
CA ALA A 127 19.63 -5.25 14.28
C ALA A 127 19.55 -6.09 13.01
N GLN A 128 19.45 -5.45 11.85
CA GLN A 128 19.51 -6.08 10.54
C GLN A 128 20.42 -5.23 9.63
N LYS A 129 21.11 -5.87 8.69
CA LYS A 129 21.91 -5.16 7.67
C LYS A 129 21.07 -4.83 6.44
N ARG A 130 20.19 -5.76 6.07
CA ARG A 130 19.40 -5.66 4.84
C ARG A 130 18.02 -6.29 5.03
N VAL A 131 16.99 -5.49 4.80
CA VAL A 131 15.59 -5.88 4.97
C VAL A 131 14.88 -5.78 3.61
N LEU A 132 14.22 -6.85 3.21
CA LEU A 132 13.32 -6.88 2.05
C LEU A 132 11.88 -6.67 2.54
N VAL A 133 11.29 -5.55 2.17
CA VAL A 133 9.87 -5.26 2.39
C VAL A 133 9.10 -5.63 1.13
N VAL A 134 8.08 -6.48 1.26
CA VAL A 134 7.21 -6.91 0.16
C VAL A 134 5.76 -6.55 0.50
N VAL A 135 5.05 -5.94 -0.44
CA VAL A 135 3.68 -5.45 -0.24
C VAL A 135 2.76 -6.02 -1.33
N PRO A 136 2.24 -7.25 -1.12
CA PRO A 136 1.37 -7.93 -2.08
C PRO A 136 -0.11 -7.62 -1.79
N GLU A 137 -0.66 -6.62 -2.46
CA GLU A 137 -2.04 -6.20 -2.27
C GLU A 137 -2.98 -6.89 -3.27
N ILE A 138 -3.80 -7.81 -2.77
CA ILE A 138 -4.86 -8.49 -3.53
C ILE A 138 -6.22 -8.07 -2.95
N ILE A 139 -6.56 -6.80 -3.17
CA ILE A 139 -7.77 -6.19 -2.57
C ILE A 139 -9.04 -6.78 -3.15
N THR A 140 -9.01 -7.11 -4.46
CA THR A 140 -10.20 -7.65 -5.15
C THR A 140 -10.61 -9.02 -4.63
N GLY A 141 -9.73 -9.73 -3.92
CA GLY A 141 -10.03 -11.01 -3.27
C GLY A 141 -11.06 -10.91 -2.13
N HIS A 142 -11.22 -9.72 -1.52
CA HIS A 142 -12.15 -9.52 -0.40
C HIS A 142 -13.03 -8.27 -0.55
N LEU A 143 -13.24 -7.82 -1.79
CA LEU A 143 -14.09 -6.68 -2.12
C LEU A 143 -15.53 -7.14 -2.45
N ASN A 144 -16.52 -6.45 -1.90
CA ASN A 144 -17.91 -6.63 -2.30
C ASN A 144 -18.18 -5.88 -3.62
N PHE A 145 -18.21 -6.60 -4.74
CA PHE A 145 -18.48 -6.01 -6.06
C PHE A 145 -19.95 -5.58 -6.24
N ARG A 146 -20.85 -5.89 -5.32
CA ARG A 146 -22.23 -5.43 -5.29
C ARG A 146 -22.39 -4.10 -4.54
N ASP A 147 -21.36 -3.66 -3.81
CA ASP A 147 -21.38 -2.37 -3.12
C ASP A 147 -20.93 -1.23 -4.05
N ARG A 148 -21.89 -0.38 -4.43
CA ARG A 148 -21.64 0.76 -5.31
C ARG A 148 -20.62 1.77 -4.77
N GLN A 149 -20.34 1.79 -3.48
CA GLN A 149 -19.38 2.72 -2.88
C GLN A 149 -17.93 2.26 -3.04
N THR A 150 -17.71 0.95 -3.26
CA THR A 150 -16.38 0.36 -3.22
C THR A 150 -16.00 -0.45 -4.45
N HIS A 151 -16.97 -1.03 -5.18
CA HIS A 151 -16.72 -2.03 -6.22
C HIS A 151 -15.77 -1.57 -7.34
N PHE A 152 -15.70 -0.28 -7.64
CA PHE A 152 -14.93 0.26 -8.78
C PHE A 152 -13.59 0.90 -8.37
N ILE A 153 -13.32 1.08 -7.08
CA ILE A 153 -12.18 1.88 -6.60
C ILE A 153 -10.89 1.05 -6.62
N PHE A 154 -10.95 -0.18 -6.10
CA PHE A 154 -9.76 -0.96 -5.78
C PHE A 154 -9.25 -1.81 -6.94
N GLY A 155 -7.93 -1.94 -7.01
CA GLY A 155 -7.20 -2.85 -7.89
C GLY A 155 -6.10 -3.58 -7.13
N ASP A 156 -5.46 -4.54 -7.79
CA ASP A 156 -4.41 -5.39 -7.22
C ASP A 156 -3.03 -4.96 -7.75
N ALA A 157 -2.04 -4.93 -6.88
CA ALA A 157 -0.64 -4.68 -7.23
C ALA A 157 0.31 -5.23 -6.17
N ALA A 158 1.52 -5.58 -6.57
CA ALA A 158 2.59 -5.93 -5.64
C ALA A 158 3.80 -5.03 -5.86
N VAL A 159 4.43 -4.62 -4.77
CA VAL A 159 5.68 -3.84 -4.76
C VAL A 159 6.64 -4.44 -3.75
N ALA A 160 7.94 -4.14 -3.92
CA ALA A 160 8.95 -4.49 -2.94
C ALA A 160 10.02 -3.40 -2.86
N MET A 161 10.65 -3.30 -1.69
CA MET A 161 11.72 -2.36 -1.40
C MET A 161 12.86 -3.11 -0.68
N VAL A 162 14.10 -2.85 -1.08
CA VAL A 162 15.29 -3.28 -0.34
C VAL A 162 15.77 -2.09 0.49
N VAL A 163 15.88 -2.29 1.79
CA VAL A 163 16.36 -1.29 2.75
C VAL A 163 17.68 -1.79 3.33
N GLU A 164 18.73 -1.01 3.19
CA GLU A 164 20.05 -1.36 3.70
C GLU A 164 20.78 -0.14 4.28
N ALA A 165 21.75 -0.39 5.16
CA ALA A 165 22.64 0.65 5.63
C ALA A 165 23.57 1.09 4.51
N ILE A 166 23.92 2.37 4.51
CA ILE A 166 24.90 2.97 3.62
C ILE A 166 26.03 3.57 4.45
N GLY A 167 27.26 3.42 4.00
CA GLY A 167 28.43 4.04 4.63
C GLY A 167 28.41 5.56 4.48
N GLU A 168 29.03 6.28 5.44
CA GLU A 168 29.04 7.75 5.45
C GLU A 168 29.58 8.37 4.16
N ASP A 169 30.62 7.76 3.58
CA ASP A 169 31.25 8.22 2.33
C ASP A 169 30.73 7.51 1.06
N GLU A 170 29.72 6.66 1.22
CA GLU A 170 29.19 5.88 0.10
C GLU A 170 28.16 6.69 -0.67
N THR A 171 28.37 6.83 -1.98
CA THR A 171 27.38 7.42 -2.88
C THR A 171 26.85 6.35 -3.82
N ARG A 172 25.52 6.24 -3.90
CA ARG A 172 24.85 5.33 -4.81
C ARG A 172 23.88 6.11 -5.71
N PRO A 173 24.38 6.66 -6.84
CA PRO A 173 23.55 7.45 -7.74
C PRO A 173 22.25 6.73 -8.13
N GLY A 174 21.14 7.46 -8.14
CA GLY A 174 19.83 6.91 -8.45
C GLY A 174 19.17 6.12 -7.31
N ARG A 175 19.76 6.13 -6.10
CA ARG A 175 19.15 5.59 -4.88
C ARG A 175 18.54 6.70 -4.04
N LEU A 176 17.59 6.32 -3.22
CA LEU A 176 16.93 7.23 -2.29
C LEU A 176 17.41 6.93 -0.86
N GLU A 177 18.05 7.90 -0.26
CA GLU A 177 18.35 7.87 1.16
C GLU A 177 17.11 8.14 1.98
N VAL A 178 16.84 7.34 3.00
CA VAL A 178 15.74 7.58 3.95
C VAL A 178 16.27 8.45 5.09
N LEU A 179 15.89 9.72 5.07
CA LEU A 179 16.30 10.68 6.10
C LEU A 179 15.53 10.46 7.40
N ASP A 180 14.21 10.23 7.30
CA ASP A 180 13.38 9.92 8.45
C ASP A 180 12.08 9.25 8.04
N THR A 181 11.41 8.62 9.03
CA THR A 181 10.12 7.96 8.85
C THR A 181 9.22 8.21 10.05
N ARG A 182 7.92 8.43 9.80
CA ARG A 182 6.94 8.71 10.84
C ARG A 182 5.66 7.91 10.60
N THR A 183 5.03 7.47 11.69
CA THR A 183 3.70 6.85 11.67
C THR A 183 2.78 7.55 12.65
N TRP A 184 1.47 7.57 12.31
CA TRP A 184 0.41 8.12 13.16
C TRP A 184 -0.86 7.29 13.00
N THR A 185 -1.60 7.11 14.10
CA THR A 185 -2.86 6.36 14.11
C THR A 185 -3.91 7.02 14.98
N GLN A 186 -5.18 6.89 14.56
CA GLN A 186 -6.34 7.31 15.32
C GLN A 186 -7.51 6.37 15.04
N MET A 187 -8.18 5.87 16.07
CA MET A 187 -9.32 4.96 15.90
C MET A 187 -10.45 5.62 15.14
N SER A 188 -10.90 4.94 14.07
CA SER A 188 -12.08 5.29 13.29
C SER A 188 -12.71 4.03 12.68
N SER A 189 -14.03 3.94 12.70
CA SER A 189 -14.80 2.88 12.05
C SER A 189 -15.32 3.28 10.65
N ASN A 190 -14.91 4.44 10.13
CA ASN A 190 -15.40 4.95 8.84
C ASN A 190 -14.84 4.19 7.61
N ILE A 191 -13.70 3.48 7.77
CA ILE A 191 -13.24 2.44 6.83
C ILE A 191 -12.98 1.20 7.67
N ARG A 192 -13.60 0.10 7.31
CA ARG A 192 -13.56 -1.10 8.14
C ARG A 192 -13.80 -2.37 7.33
N THR A 193 -13.11 -3.43 7.70
CA THR A 193 -13.48 -4.82 7.42
C THR A 193 -13.57 -5.58 8.74
N ASN A 194 -14.55 -6.46 8.85
CA ASN A 194 -14.66 -7.36 10.01
C ASN A 194 -14.30 -8.80 9.63
N LEU A 195 -13.86 -9.04 8.40
CA LEU A 195 -13.48 -10.36 7.94
C LEU A 195 -12.21 -10.84 8.67
N GLY A 196 -12.31 -11.95 9.35
CA GLY A 196 -11.20 -12.55 10.08
C GLY A 196 -11.60 -13.89 10.73
N TYR A 197 -10.65 -14.57 11.34
CA TYR A 197 -10.87 -15.90 11.94
C TYR A 197 -11.85 -15.91 13.14
N LEU A 198 -12.09 -14.74 13.76
CA LEU A 198 -13.13 -14.58 14.80
C LEU A 198 -14.50 -14.21 14.23
N THR A 199 -14.61 -14.05 12.91
CA THR A 199 -15.88 -13.75 12.26
C THR A 199 -16.78 -14.99 12.32
N ARG A 200 -17.90 -14.89 13.02
CA ARG A 200 -18.95 -15.90 13.10
C ARG A 200 -20.28 -15.17 12.94
N THR A 201 -21.11 -15.63 12.01
CA THR A 201 -22.36 -14.97 11.67
C THR A 201 -23.59 -15.79 11.97
N GLY A 202 -23.49 -17.09 11.87
CA GLY A 202 -24.60 -17.98 12.14
C GLY A 202 -24.60 -18.44 13.60
N LEU A 203 -25.51 -17.92 14.42
CA LEU A 203 -25.75 -18.51 15.75
C LEU A 203 -26.26 -19.95 15.61
N ASP A 204 -27.07 -20.20 14.59
CA ASP A 204 -27.66 -21.51 14.31
C ASP A 204 -26.75 -22.44 13.51
N ASN A 205 -25.83 -21.89 12.72
CA ASN A 205 -24.84 -22.66 11.97
C ASN A 205 -23.44 -22.04 12.06
N PRO A 206 -22.59 -22.46 12.99
CA PRO A 206 -21.26 -21.91 13.23
C PRO A 206 -20.27 -22.15 12.08
N TRP A 207 -20.61 -22.98 11.10
CA TRP A 207 -19.78 -23.28 9.93
C TRP A 207 -20.04 -22.35 8.74
N VAL A 208 -21.05 -21.47 8.82
CA VAL A 208 -21.38 -20.50 7.79
C VAL A 208 -20.81 -19.13 8.19
N ILE A 209 -20.14 -18.48 7.25
CA ILE A 209 -19.65 -17.10 7.39
C ILE A 209 -20.37 -16.24 6.37
N ASP A 210 -21.06 -15.19 6.82
CA ASP A 210 -21.59 -14.14 5.94
C ASP A 210 -20.44 -13.24 5.47
N LEU A 211 -19.83 -13.61 4.36
CA LEU A 211 -18.73 -12.82 3.80
C LEU A 211 -19.18 -11.41 3.43
N GLU A 212 -20.39 -11.26 2.87
CA GLU A 212 -20.88 -9.97 2.38
C GLU A 212 -21.00 -8.94 3.51
N GLY A 213 -21.52 -9.33 4.66
CA GLY A 213 -21.66 -8.46 5.84
C GLY A 213 -20.33 -8.07 6.49
N HIS A 214 -19.25 -8.77 6.20
CA HIS A 214 -17.93 -8.58 6.83
C HIS A 214 -16.85 -8.01 5.90
N MET A 215 -17.15 -7.85 4.60
CA MET A 215 -16.23 -7.24 3.63
C MET A 215 -15.97 -5.75 3.90
N ILE A 216 -15.09 -5.14 3.10
CA ILE A 216 -14.72 -3.74 3.23
C ILE A 216 -15.95 -2.83 3.12
N ARG A 217 -16.09 -1.93 4.09
CA ARG A 217 -17.12 -0.88 4.12
C ARG A 217 -16.46 0.47 4.37
N GLN A 218 -17.03 1.52 3.79
CA GLN A 218 -16.59 2.89 4.05
C GLN A 218 -17.74 3.89 4.09
N VAL A 219 -17.56 4.94 4.88
CA VAL A 219 -18.42 6.13 4.91
C VAL A 219 -17.67 7.22 4.16
N GLY A 220 -17.68 7.19 2.82
CA GLY A 220 -16.78 7.93 1.94
C GLY A 220 -16.66 9.42 2.25
N ASN A 221 -17.77 10.13 2.52
CA ASN A 221 -17.76 11.56 2.84
C ASN A 221 -17.01 11.89 4.14
N LYS A 222 -17.16 11.05 5.17
CA LYS A 222 -16.44 11.22 6.44
C LYS A 222 -14.97 10.95 6.26
N VAL A 223 -14.64 9.83 5.59
CA VAL A 223 -13.25 9.47 5.25
C VAL A 223 -12.57 10.59 4.49
N PHE A 224 -13.21 11.11 3.43
CA PHE A 224 -12.67 12.21 2.65
C PHE A 224 -12.32 13.42 3.53
N LYS A 225 -13.25 13.88 4.36
CA LYS A 225 -13.07 15.05 5.21
C LYS A 225 -11.96 14.83 6.26
N GLU A 226 -12.03 13.72 6.99
CA GLU A 226 -11.15 13.45 8.13
C GLU A 226 -9.73 13.13 7.69
N VAL A 227 -9.55 12.28 6.66
CA VAL A 227 -8.24 11.90 6.14
C VAL A 227 -7.56 13.06 5.42
N THR A 228 -8.31 13.92 4.71
CA THR A 228 -7.73 15.11 4.06
C THR A 228 -7.08 16.04 5.08
N ILE A 229 -7.76 16.31 6.20
CA ILE A 229 -7.23 17.19 7.25
C ILE A 229 -6.06 16.54 7.98
N ALA A 230 -6.18 15.24 8.33
CA ALA A 230 -5.11 14.52 9.01
C ALA A 230 -3.86 14.39 8.14
N GLY A 231 -4.02 14.08 6.84
CA GLY A 231 -2.92 13.96 5.87
C GLY A 231 -2.18 15.28 5.65
N HIS A 232 -2.93 16.38 5.50
CA HIS A 232 -2.34 17.71 5.42
C HIS A 232 -1.50 18.04 6.66
N ARG A 233 -2.07 17.91 7.86
CA ARG A 233 -1.36 18.18 9.13
C ARG A 233 -0.13 17.31 9.26
N PHE A 234 -0.26 16.00 9.01
CA PHE A 234 0.87 15.08 9.06
C PHE A 234 2.03 15.51 8.16
N ILE A 235 1.75 15.91 6.91
CA ILE A 235 2.77 16.36 5.95
C ILE A 235 3.45 17.62 6.45
N VAL A 236 2.68 18.65 6.83
CA VAL A 236 3.24 19.93 7.26
C VAL A 236 4.06 19.78 8.54
N ASP A 237 3.54 19.08 9.54
CA ASP A 237 4.21 18.88 10.82
C ASP A 237 5.48 18.04 10.66
N PHE A 238 5.43 16.98 9.82
CA PHE A 238 6.59 16.11 9.58
C PHE A 238 7.71 16.85 8.85
N LEU A 239 7.38 17.68 7.86
CA LEU A 239 8.38 18.50 7.16
C LEU A 239 8.96 19.60 8.07
N ALA A 240 8.13 20.24 8.89
CA ALA A 240 8.56 21.30 9.80
C ALA A 240 9.56 20.79 10.85
N GLU A 241 9.45 19.56 11.33
CA GLU A 241 10.43 18.92 12.23
C GLU A 241 11.82 18.82 11.61
N HIS A 242 11.91 18.81 10.27
CA HIS A 242 13.16 18.81 9.52
C HIS A 242 13.56 20.19 8.97
N GLY A 243 12.88 21.26 9.40
CA GLY A 243 13.14 22.61 8.90
C GLY A 243 12.75 22.81 7.43
N LEU A 244 11.88 21.95 6.89
CA LEU A 244 11.45 21.98 5.50
C LEU A 244 10.02 22.49 5.38
N THR A 245 9.71 23.08 4.23
CA THR A 245 8.33 23.41 3.82
C THR A 245 7.92 22.51 2.64
N PRO A 246 6.62 22.41 2.32
CA PRO A 246 6.17 21.65 1.16
C PRO A 246 6.85 22.06 -0.16
N GLU A 247 7.21 23.34 -0.32
CA GLU A 247 7.88 23.85 -1.51
C GLU A 247 9.28 23.26 -1.73
N ALA A 248 9.96 22.86 -0.66
CA ALA A 248 11.28 22.22 -0.73
C ALA A 248 11.23 20.79 -1.28
N ILE A 249 10.04 20.17 -1.30
CA ILE A 249 9.87 18.80 -1.74
C ILE A 249 9.67 18.74 -3.26
N ARG A 250 10.56 18.06 -3.96
CA ARG A 250 10.50 17.87 -5.42
C ARG A 250 9.38 16.92 -5.83
N ARG A 251 9.13 15.84 -5.06
CA ARG A 251 8.12 14.81 -5.35
C ARG A 251 7.33 14.42 -4.12
N PHE A 252 6.01 14.33 -4.28
CA PHE A 252 5.09 13.74 -3.30
C PHE A 252 4.49 12.45 -3.87
N TRP A 253 4.87 11.31 -3.32
CA TRP A 253 4.28 10.02 -3.67
C TRP A 253 3.22 9.68 -2.64
N LEU A 254 2.01 10.17 -2.91
CA LEU A 254 0.88 9.99 -2.00
C LEU A 254 0.16 8.67 -2.26
N HIS A 255 -0.53 8.18 -1.24
CA HIS A 255 -1.46 7.07 -1.38
C HIS A 255 -2.47 7.32 -2.50
N GLN A 256 -2.68 6.33 -3.34
CA GLN A 256 -3.51 6.40 -4.54
C GLN A 256 -4.98 6.04 -4.23
N ALA A 257 -5.62 6.78 -3.30
CA ALA A 257 -6.98 6.50 -2.87
C ALA A 257 -8.04 7.14 -3.77
N ASN A 258 -7.90 8.43 -4.01
CA ASN A 258 -8.83 9.26 -4.77
C ASN A 258 -8.12 10.52 -5.24
N ALA A 259 -8.27 10.87 -6.53
CA ALA A 259 -7.61 12.01 -7.14
C ALA A 259 -7.93 13.35 -6.45
N ARG A 260 -9.22 13.55 -6.10
CA ARG A 260 -9.67 14.78 -5.44
C ARG A 260 -9.13 14.90 -4.01
N MET A 261 -9.01 13.78 -3.29
CA MET A 261 -8.45 13.76 -1.95
C MET A 261 -6.99 14.20 -1.97
N ASN A 262 -6.17 13.62 -2.86
CA ASN A 262 -4.77 13.99 -3.00
C ASN A 262 -4.60 15.46 -3.39
N ALA A 263 -5.39 15.95 -4.37
CA ALA A 263 -5.38 17.35 -4.76
C ALA A 263 -5.72 18.28 -3.58
N MET A 264 -6.71 17.91 -2.75
CA MET A 264 -7.10 18.72 -1.59
C MET A 264 -6.04 18.71 -0.49
N ILE A 265 -5.43 17.56 -0.18
CA ILE A 265 -4.31 17.46 0.78
C ILE A 265 -3.19 18.40 0.37
N LEU A 266 -2.77 18.34 -0.90
CA LEU A 266 -1.71 19.20 -1.41
C LEU A 266 -2.11 20.67 -1.44
N LYS A 267 -3.31 20.99 -1.88
CA LYS A 267 -3.82 22.38 -1.88
C LYS A 267 -3.80 22.99 -0.47
N LEU A 268 -4.20 22.23 0.55
CA LEU A 268 -4.11 22.69 1.93
C LEU A 268 -2.67 22.87 2.40
N SER A 269 -1.75 21.98 1.96
CA SER A 269 -0.35 22.01 2.37
C SER A 269 0.45 23.14 1.71
N PHE A 270 0.13 23.47 0.46
CA PHE A 270 0.80 24.52 -0.33
C PHE A 270 0.08 25.86 -0.33
N GLY A 271 -1.21 25.90 0.05
CA GLY A 271 -2.05 27.08 -0.15
C GLY A 271 -2.53 27.33 -1.59
N HIS A 272 -2.10 26.51 -2.54
CA HIS A 272 -2.48 26.59 -3.96
C HIS A 272 -2.54 25.19 -4.61
N GLU A 273 -3.02 25.12 -5.84
CA GLU A 273 -3.10 23.87 -6.61
C GLU A 273 -1.69 23.39 -7.01
N VAL A 274 -1.49 22.07 -6.97
CA VAL A 274 -0.21 21.41 -7.27
C VAL A 274 -0.37 20.47 -8.45
N GLY A 275 0.54 20.56 -9.43
CA GLY A 275 0.51 19.75 -10.64
C GLY A 275 1.00 18.31 -10.45
N HIS A 276 0.67 17.46 -11.44
CA HIS A 276 1.04 16.05 -11.42
C HIS A 276 2.54 15.80 -11.58
N ASP A 277 3.31 16.73 -12.08
CA ASP A 277 4.77 16.67 -12.10
C ASP A 277 5.35 16.59 -10.68
N ARG A 278 4.76 17.29 -9.73
CA ARG A 278 5.17 17.27 -8.33
C ARG A 278 4.50 16.14 -7.53
N ALA A 279 3.28 15.77 -7.88
CA ALA A 279 2.52 14.70 -7.24
C ALA A 279 1.98 13.69 -8.27
N PRO A 280 2.83 12.80 -8.76
CA PRO A 280 2.46 11.85 -9.80
C PRO A 280 1.36 10.89 -9.34
N MET A 281 0.46 10.56 -10.26
CA MET A 281 -0.69 9.71 -10.01
C MET A 281 -0.70 8.51 -10.92
N VAL A 282 -0.79 7.31 -10.30
CA VAL A 282 -0.97 6.03 -10.99
C VAL A 282 -2.39 5.49 -10.86
N LEU A 283 -3.21 6.17 -10.05
CA LEU A 283 -4.60 5.81 -9.75
C LEU A 283 -5.45 5.56 -11.00
N GLY A 284 -5.31 6.40 -12.03
CA GLY A 284 -6.12 6.32 -13.24
C GLY A 284 -5.99 4.99 -14.00
N ARG A 285 -4.84 4.31 -13.89
CA ARG A 285 -4.54 3.06 -14.59
C ARG A 285 -4.46 1.83 -13.68
N LEU A 286 -4.34 1.99 -12.37
CA LEU A 286 -4.21 0.87 -11.44
C LEU A 286 -5.38 0.77 -10.45
N GLY A 287 -6.16 1.83 -10.29
CA GLY A 287 -7.09 1.95 -9.18
C GLY A 287 -6.37 2.18 -7.85
N ASN A 288 -7.12 2.10 -6.76
CA ASN A 288 -6.57 2.12 -5.42
C ASN A 288 -6.00 0.73 -5.08
N THR A 289 -4.71 0.61 -5.07
CA THR A 289 -3.97 -0.63 -4.73
C THR A 289 -3.49 -0.63 -3.28
N ALA A 290 -4.27 -0.05 -2.38
CA ALA A 290 -3.98 0.06 -0.94
C ALA A 290 -2.53 0.49 -0.65
N GLY A 291 -1.75 -0.33 0.08
CA GLY A 291 -0.37 -0.01 0.44
C GLY A 291 0.61 0.11 -0.72
N ALA A 292 0.35 -0.56 -1.85
CA ALA A 292 1.27 -0.60 -2.97
C ALA A 292 1.32 0.72 -3.78
N GLY A 293 0.20 1.44 -3.90
CA GLY A 293 0.04 2.53 -4.87
C GLY A 293 1.03 3.68 -4.74
N ALA A 294 1.37 4.11 -3.52
CA ALA A 294 2.36 5.16 -3.28
C ALA A 294 3.77 4.72 -3.70
N VAL A 295 4.12 3.45 -3.46
CA VAL A 295 5.43 2.88 -3.84
C VAL A 295 5.52 2.69 -5.36
N VAL A 296 4.43 2.32 -6.04
CA VAL A 296 4.39 2.31 -7.52
C VAL A 296 4.64 3.72 -8.06
N ALA A 297 3.95 4.73 -7.51
CA ALA A 297 4.15 6.12 -7.92
C ALA A 297 5.61 6.56 -7.71
N LEU A 298 6.24 6.18 -6.60
CA LEU A 298 7.66 6.41 -6.35
C LEU A 298 8.54 5.71 -7.39
N SER A 299 8.34 4.40 -7.57
CA SER A 299 9.18 3.59 -8.47
C SER A 299 9.20 4.11 -9.90
N GLU A 300 8.09 4.65 -10.38
CA GLU A 300 7.95 5.13 -11.75
C GLU A 300 8.32 6.60 -11.95
N ASN A 301 8.39 7.39 -10.86
CA ASN A 301 8.50 8.84 -10.95
C ASN A 301 9.58 9.43 -10.03
N HIS A 302 10.76 8.81 -9.96
CA HIS A 302 11.90 9.33 -9.22
C HIS A 302 13.14 9.53 -10.10
N ALA A 303 13.20 8.93 -11.28
CA ALA A 303 14.41 8.87 -12.12
C ALA A 303 14.89 10.25 -12.63
N ASP A 304 14.01 11.24 -12.70
CA ASP A 304 14.33 12.62 -13.11
C ASP A 304 14.77 13.53 -11.93
N MET A 305 14.77 13.01 -10.71
CA MET A 305 15.25 13.73 -9.53
C MET A 305 16.78 13.86 -9.56
N LYS A 306 17.24 15.00 -9.13
CA LYS A 306 18.68 15.32 -9.06
C LYS A 306 19.20 15.03 -7.66
N LYS A 307 20.50 14.79 -7.57
CA LYS A 307 21.20 14.64 -6.29
C LYS A 307 20.84 15.80 -5.34
N GLY A 308 20.39 15.45 -4.14
CA GLY A 308 19.96 16.42 -3.13
C GLY A 308 18.47 16.77 -3.16
N ASP A 309 17.74 16.43 -4.21
CA ASP A 309 16.29 16.64 -4.25
C ASP A 309 15.58 15.83 -3.17
N PHE A 310 14.64 16.47 -2.47
CA PHE A 310 13.80 15.81 -1.48
C PHE A 310 12.54 15.23 -2.10
N GLY A 311 12.13 14.07 -1.59
CA GLY A 311 10.86 13.44 -1.88
C GLY A 311 10.13 13.03 -0.61
N LEU A 312 8.81 13.03 -0.64
CA LEU A 312 7.98 12.57 0.46
C LEU A 312 7.06 11.43 0.01
N LEU A 313 7.30 10.22 0.53
CA LEU A 313 6.35 9.12 0.46
C LEU A 313 5.35 9.31 1.61
N CYS A 314 4.05 9.35 1.33
CA CYS A 314 3.03 9.46 2.36
C CYS A 314 1.79 8.61 2.00
N ALA A 315 1.49 7.64 2.86
CA ALA A 315 0.33 6.77 2.72
C ALA A 315 -0.62 6.93 3.90
N PHE A 316 -1.91 6.90 3.63
CA PHE A 316 -2.97 7.06 4.62
C PHE A 316 -4.13 6.13 4.33
N GLY A 317 -4.85 5.70 5.35
CA GLY A 317 -5.95 4.76 5.17
C GLY A 317 -6.72 4.41 6.43
N ALA A 318 -7.29 3.22 6.39
CA ALA A 318 -8.08 2.67 7.48
C ALA A 318 -7.30 2.69 8.79
N GLY A 319 -8.03 2.89 9.85
CA GLY A 319 -7.50 2.97 11.19
C GLY A 319 -8.11 4.12 11.97
N TYR A 320 -7.93 5.43 11.71
CA TYR A 320 -7.06 5.86 10.61
C TYR A 320 -5.59 5.62 10.90
N SER A 321 -4.83 5.47 9.84
CA SER A 321 -3.38 5.36 9.91
C SER A 321 -2.73 6.22 8.84
N ILE A 322 -1.59 6.84 9.16
CA ILE A 322 -0.75 7.57 8.22
C ILE A 322 0.68 7.13 8.44
N GLY A 323 1.40 6.88 7.36
CA GLY A 323 2.84 6.64 7.37
C GLY A 323 3.53 7.51 6.34
N GLY A 324 4.68 8.07 6.70
CA GLY A 324 5.49 8.91 5.83
C GLY A 324 6.98 8.57 5.91
N ALA A 325 7.68 8.83 4.81
CA ALA A 325 9.14 8.76 4.75
C ALA A 325 9.66 9.98 3.98
N LEU A 326 10.55 10.72 4.60
CA LEU A 326 11.31 11.80 3.98
C LEU A 326 12.54 11.18 3.31
N LEU A 327 12.66 11.39 2.02
CA LEU A 327 13.66 10.78 1.16
C LEU A 327 14.52 11.87 0.52
N ARG A 328 15.79 11.52 0.23
CA ARG A 328 16.70 12.39 -0.52
C ARG A 328 17.35 11.60 -1.65
N MET A 329 17.40 12.18 -2.85
CA MET A 329 18.11 11.58 -3.99
C MET A 329 19.62 11.68 -3.75
N MET A 330 20.34 10.55 -3.95
CA MET A 330 21.78 10.43 -3.75
C MET A 330 22.59 10.75 -5.00
#